data_b409b838721a86fa2af6fa538ffa0889
#
_entry.id   b409b838721a86fa2af6fa538ffa0889
#
_cell.length_a   1.000
_cell.length_b   1.000
_cell.length_c   1.000
_cell.angle_alpha   90.00
_cell.angle_beta   90.00
_cell.angle_gamma   90.00
#
_symmetry.space_group_name_H-M   'P 1'
#
loop_
_entity.id
_entity.type
_entity.pdbx_description
1 polymer ?
#
loop_
_entity_poly.entity_id
_entity_poly.type
_entity_poly.pdbx_seq_one_letter_code
_entity_poly.pdbx_strand_id
1 'polypeptide(L)'
;MSGLVNLIYWYTVKMGLGGLLFTVTANLEFIIKRYVEPSIRPDDSRYGENPNRLQRHTQFQVILKPDPGNSQDLFIRSLSALGVDVNAHDIRFVEDNWESPVLGAWGLGWEIWMDGMEITQFTYFQQAGSLQLSPISVEITYGLERILMLLQGVDHFKKIRYADCITYGELFLENEKEMSAYYLEHASIHHLQKHFDFFEEEARSLLAAGLPIPAYDQLLKTSHAFNILDSRGFVGVTERARYFGRMRSLARQCAQLWLKTRESLGYPLGTVSEPAQLVSAKELLEAAVKKVFCS
;
A
#
# COMPACT_ATOMS: atom_id res chain seq x y z
N MET A 1 26.71 6.08 -0.44
CA MET A 1 25.36 6.33 0.10
C MET A 1 24.22 6.22 -0.92
N SER A 2 24.45 6.39 -2.22
CA SER A 2 23.41 6.30 -3.27
C SER A 2 22.89 4.89 -3.58
N GLY A 3 23.65 3.85 -3.32
CA GLY A 3 23.28 2.47 -3.67
C GLY A 3 22.20 1.83 -2.81
N LEU A 4 22.14 2.14 -1.51
CA LEU A 4 21.15 1.56 -0.58
C LEU A 4 19.76 2.19 -0.71
N VAL A 5 19.69 3.49 -1.03
CA VAL A 5 18.42 4.18 -1.29
C VAL A 5 17.78 3.64 -2.57
N ASN A 6 18.58 3.31 -3.59
CA ASN A 6 18.10 2.70 -4.83
C ASN A 6 17.61 1.25 -4.65
N LEU A 7 18.17 0.47 -3.72
CA LEU A 7 17.71 -0.91 -3.48
C LEU A 7 16.30 -0.96 -2.89
N ILE A 8 15.96 -0.02 -2.01
CA ILE A 8 14.60 0.12 -1.47
C ILE A 8 13.63 0.59 -2.55
N TYR A 9 14.09 1.43 -3.50
CA TYR A 9 13.28 1.98 -4.58
C TYR A 9 12.87 0.93 -5.64
N TRP A 10 13.72 -0.05 -5.95
CA TRP A 10 13.48 -1.05 -7.00
C TRP A 10 12.50 -2.16 -6.59
N TYR A 11 12.40 -2.51 -5.32
CA TYR A 11 11.57 -3.62 -4.84
C TYR A 11 10.13 -3.25 -4.47
N THR A 12 9.76 -1.97 -4.52
CA THR A 12 8.42 -1.51 -4.17
C THR A 12 7.41 -1.50 -5.33
N VAL A 13 7.78 -1.92 -6.51
CA VAL A 13 6.97 -1.74 -7.74
C VAL A 13 5.97 -2.87 -8.00
N LYS A 14 5.77 -3.84 -7.12
CA LYS A 14 4.76 -4.89 -7.36
C LYS A 14 3.90 -5.17 -6.14
N MET A 15 2.61 -4.87 -6.28
CA MET A 15 1.49 -5.18 -5.36
C MET A 15 1.48 -4.35 -4.07
N GLY A 16 0.56 -3.41 -3.95
CA GLY A 16 0.16 -2.50 -2.85
C GLY A 16 0.58 -2.70 -1.38
N LEU A 17 1.29 -3.75 -1.07
CA LEU A 17 1.85 -4.06 0.26
C LEU A 17 3.37 -4.25 0.23
N GLY A 18 3.99 -4.13 -0.94
CA GLY A 18 5.39 -4.54 -1.14
C GLY A 18 6.42 -3.75 -0.34
N GLY A 19 6.21 -2.46 -0.21
CA GLY A 19 7.14 -1.58 0.51
C GLY A 19 6.87 -1.43 2.00
N LEU A 20 5.65 -1.77 2.43
CA LEU A 20 5.16 -1.49 3.76
C LEU A 20 5.91 -2.28 4.83
N LEU A 21 5.94 -3.61 4.72
CA LEU A 21 6.48 -4.48 5.78
C LEU A 21 7.90 -4.08 6.19
N PHE A 22 8.80 -3.97 5.22
CA PHE A 22 10.20 -3.66 5.52
C PHE A 22 10.42 -2.21 5.98
N THR A 23 9.60 -1.28 5.51
CA THR A 23 9.69 0.12 5.90
C THR A 23 9.29 0.30 7.36
N VAL A 24 8.16 -0.26 7.77
CA VAL A 24 7.64 -0.06 9.13
C VAL A 24 8.36 -0.91 10.17
N THR A 25 8.87 -2.10 9.80
CA THR A 25 9.59 -2.98 10.73
C THR A 25 11.05 -2.60 10.98
N ALA A 26 11.64 -1.67 10.20
CA ALA A 26 12.97 -1.15 10.49
C ALA A 26 12.97 -0.29 11.77
N ASN A 27 12.95 -0.94 12.93
CA ASN A 27 12.92 -0.26 14.23
C ASN A 27 14.06 0.74 14.37
N LEU A 28 13.79 1.83 15.13
CA LEU A 28 14.71 2.91 15.44
C LEU A 28 15.18 3.78 14.26
N GLU A 29 14.94 3.40 13.01
CA GLU A 29 15.35 4.21 11.87
C GLU A 29 14.34 5.31 11.55
N PHE A 30 14.85 6.48 11.19
CA PHE A 30 14.05 7.59 10.67
C PHE A 30 13.77 7.35 9.18
N ILE A 31 12.48 7.31 8.80
CA ILE A 31 12.08 7.04 7.42
C ILE A 31 11.04 8.06 6.97
N ILE A 32 11.32 8.71 5.84
CA ILE A 32 10.31 9.40 5.04
C ILE A 32 10.33 8.75 3.67
N LYS A 33 9.25 8.06 3.35
CA LYS A 33 9.10 7.37 2.07
C LYS A 33 7.84 7.84 1.39
N ARG A 34 7.93 8.04 0.08
CA ARG A 34 6.80 8.36 -0.78
C ARG A 34 6.96 7.64 -2.10
N TYR A 35 5.88 7.11 -2.63
CA TYR A 35 5.89 6.40 -3.90
C TYR A 35 4.48 6.26 -4.46
N VAL A 36 4.41 6.03 -5.77
CA VAL A 36 3.17 5.70 -6.47
C VAL A 36 3.22 4.23 -6.83
N GLU A 37 2.17 3.49 -6.52
CA GLU A 37 2.04 2.11 -6.98
C GLU A 37 0.59 1.73 -7.25
N PRO A 38 0.34 0.80 -8.21
CA PRO A 38 -0.98 0.23 -8.41
C PRO A 38 -1.25 -0.80 -7.30
N SER A 39 -2.43 -0.71 -6.67
CA SER A 39 -2.98 -1.75 -5.81
C SER A 39 -3.94 -2.62 -6.59
N ILE A 40 -3.73 -3.94 -6.53
CA ILE A 40 -4.55 -4.92 -7.22
C ILE A 40 -5.40 -5.67 -6.19
N ARG A 41 -6.71 -5.55 -6.31
CA ARG A 41 -7.70 -6.18 -5.44
C ARG A 41 -8.71 -6.97 -6.29
N PRO A 42 -8.53 -8.30 -6.46
CA PRO A 42 -9.46 -9.13 -7.23
C PRO A 42 -10.92 -9.01 -6.76
N ASP A 43 -11.16 -8.86 -5.45
CA ASP A 43 -12.50 -8.69 -4.88
C ASP A 43 -13.20 -7.40 -5.31
N ASP A 44 -12.46 -6.39 -5.75
CA ASP A 44 -13.00 -5.11 -6.24
C ASP A 44 -13.31 -5.13 -7.74
N SER A 45 -13.20 -6.29 -8.38
CA SER A 45 -13.54 -6.48 -9.80
C SER A 45 -15.02 -6.21 -10.07
N ARG A 46 -15.31 -5.30 -11.01
CA ARG A 46 -16.68 -4.87 -11.38
C ARG A 46 -16.81 -4.62 -12.89
N TYR A 47 -15.91 -5.17 -13.71
CA TYR A 47 -15.92 -5.04 -15.18
C TYR A 47 -15.90 -3.58 -15.68
N GLY A 48 -15.45 -2.65 -14.83
CA GLY A 48 -15.50 -1.21 -15.10
C GLY A 48 -16.90 -0.60 -15.08
N GLU A 49 -17.89 -1.27 -14.50
CA GLU A 49 -19.27 -0.76 -14.38
C GLU A 49 -19.46 0.12 -13.13
N ASN A 50 -18.69 -0.12 -12.06
CA ASN A 50 -18.73 0.72 -10.89
C ASN A 50 -17.99 2.04 -11.13
N PRO A 51 -18.54 3.20 -10.74
CA PRO A 51 -17.97 4.50 -11.08
C PRO A 51 -16.61 4.80 -10.41
N ASN A 52 -16.35 4.26 -9.22
CA ASN A 52 -15.18 4.61 -8.40
C ASN A 52 -14.50 3.42 -7.72
N ARG A 53 -14.86 2.18 -8.09
CA ARG A 53 -14.24 0.95 -7.60
C ARG A 53 -13.63 0.17 -8.74
N LEU A 54 -12.33 -0.07 -8.65
CA LEU A 54 -11.49 -0.70 -9.67
C LEU A 54 -10.73 -1.87 -9.05
N GLN A 55 -10.54 -2.96 -9.81
CA GLN A 55 -9.68 -4.07 -9.39
C GLN A 55 -8.19 -3.63 -9.30
N ARG A 56 -7.82 -2.61 -10.08
CA ARG A 56 -6.51 -1.98 -10.06
C ARG A 56 -6.67 -0.48 -9.90
N HIS A 57 -6.29 0.07 -8.76
CA HIS A 57 -6.31 1.51 -8.51
C HIS A 57 -4.91 2.00 -8.16
N THR A 58 -4.63 3.25 -8.47
CA THR A 58 -3.33 3.85 -8.26
C THR A 58 -3.32 4.60 -6.93
N GLN A 59 -2.35 4.29 -6.10
CA GLN A 59 -2.17 4.92 -4.79
C GLN A 59 -0.89 5.74 -4.77
N PHE A 60 -0.96 6.95 -4.20
CA PHE A 60 0.21 7.66 -3.72
C PHE A 60 0.32 7.41 -2.22
N GLN A 61 1.42 6.79 -1.81
CA GLN A 61 1.65 6.39 -0.42
C GLN A 61 2.77 7.21 0.19
N VAL A 62 2.54 7.70 1.41
CA VAL A 62 3.51 8.42 2.21
C VAL A 62 3.66 7.70 3.54
N ILE A 63 4.90 7.37 3.91
CA ILE A 63 5.22 6.77 5.21
C ILE A 63 6.15 7.72 5.94
N LEU A 64 5.73 8.12 7.14
CA LEU A 64 6.50 8.95 8.07
C LEU A 64 6.82 8.13 9.33
N LYS A 65 8.09 7.99 9.64
CA LYS A 65 8.57 7.26 10.81
C LYS A 65 9.68 8.04 11.50
N PRO A 66 9.49 8.45 12.75
CA PRO A 66 8.29 8.32 13.57
C PRO A 66 7.12 9.16 13.06
N ASP A 67 5.92 8.94 13.62
CA ASP A 67 4.80 9.86 13.43
C ASP A 67 5.19 11.27 13.90
N PRO A 68 5.03 12.30 13.03
CA PRO A 68 5.36 13.68 13.37
C PRO A 68 4.38 14.35 14.35
N GLY A 69 3.30 13.66 14.74
CA GLY A 69 2.28 14.18 15.67
C GLY A 69 1.29 15.20 15.06
N ASN A 70 1.43 15.55 13.80
CA ASN A 70 0.53 16.47 13.09
C ASN A 70 0.18 16.00 11.66
N SER A 71 0.10 14.70 11.48
CA SER A 71 -0.08 14.09 10.15
C SER A 71 -1.39 14.49 9.48
N GLN A 72 -2.45 14.71 10.25
CA GLN A 72 -3.74 15.18 9.73
C GLN A 72 -3.63 16.61 9.17
N ASP A 73 -2.94 17.52 9.87
CA ASP A 73 -2.70 18.89 9.40
C ASP A 73 -1.84 18.88 8.12
N LEU A 74 -0.79 18.04 8.07
CA LEU A 74 0.03 17.86 6.88
C LEU A 74 -0.79 17.38 5.69
N PHE A 75 -1.74 16.48 5.90
CA PHE A 75 -2.65 16.01 4.85
C PHE A 75 -3.56 17.14 4.32
N ILE A 76 -4.23 17.88 5.20
CA ILE A 76 -5.09 19.02 4.80
C ILE A 76 -4.30 20.03 3.99
N ARG A 77 -3.08 20.36 4.43
CA ARG A 77 -2.18 21.25 3.68
C ARG A 77 -1.77 20.66 2.33
N SER A 78 -1.63 19.34 2.23
CA SER A 78 -1.35 18.69 0.95
C SER A 78 -2.51 18.81 -0.04
N LEU A 79 -3.76 18.67 0.41
CA LEU A 79 -4.94 18.92 -0.42
C LEU A 79 -4.98 20.36 -0.95
N SER A 80 -4.71 21.34 -0.08
CA SER A 80 -4.62 22.74 -0.48
C SER A 80 -3.51 22.97 -1.52
N ALA A 81 -2.38 22.28 -1.39
CA ALA A 81 -1.28 22.36 -2.36
C ALA A 81 -1.64 21.72 -3.72
N LEU A 82 -2.60 20.78 -3.75
CA LEU A 82 -3.18 20.22 -4.97
C LEU A 82 -4.21 21.13 -5.65
N GLY A 83 -4.54 22.27 -5.03
CA GLY A 83 -5.55 23.19 -5.53
C GLY A 83 -6.97 22.94 -5.02
N VAL A 84 -7.13 22.04 -4.03
CA VAL A 84 -8.43 21.83 -3.37
C VAL A 84 -8.68 23.00 -2.41
N ASP A 85 -9.80 23.70 -2.58
CA ASP A 85 -10.28 24.65 -1.56
C ASP A 85 -10.92 23.87 -0.41
N VAL A 86 -10.13 23.53 0.60
CA VAL A 86 -10.55 22.72 1.74
C VAL A 86 -11.71 23.34 2.55
N ASN A 87 -11.98 24.63 2.38
CA ASN A 87 -13.11 25.30 3.03
C ASN A 87 -14.41 25.18 2.22
N ALA A 88 -14.32 24.83 0.94
CA ALA A 88 -15.47 24.65 0.06
C ALA A 88 -15.98 23.21 0.02
N HIS A 89 -15.28 22.26 0.62
CA HIS A 89 -15.59 20.85 0.61
C HIS A 89 -15.91 20.31 2.01
N ASP A 90 -16.80 19.32 2.08
CA ASP A 90 -17.08 18.58 3.32
C ASP A 90 -16.02 17.49 3.52
N ILE A 91 -15.01 17.80 4.34
CA ILE A 91 -13.91 16.87 4.66
C ILE A 91 -14.15 16.29 6.06
N ARG A 92 -14.26 14.94 6.11
CA ARG A 92 -14.51 14.21 7.34
C ARG A 92 -13.41 13.19 7.61
N PHE A 93 -13.01 13.12 8.87
CA PHE A 93 -12.15 12.07 9.40
C PHE A 93 -13.05 11.06 10.12
N VAL A 94 -13.16 9.86 9.56
CA VAL A 94 -13.97 8.77 10.11
C VAL A 94 -13.03 7.71 10.67
N GLU A 95 -13.21 7.34 11.94
CA GLU A 95 -12.37 6.34 12.57
C GLU A 95 -12.50 4.99 11.84
N ASP A 96 -11.37 4.45 11.40
CA ASP A 96 -11.25 3.15 10.78
C ASP A 96 -9.92 2.49 11.12
N ASN A 97 -9.98 1.31 11.72
CA ASN A 97 -8.81 0.54 12.09
C ASN A 97 -8.43 -0.40 10.95
N TRP A 98 -7.27 -0.11 10.35
CA TRP A 98 -6.76 -0.92 9.25
C TRP A 98 -6.07 -2.19 9.74
N GLU A 99 -6.31 -3.32 9.07
CA GLU A 99 -5.62 -4.57 9.33
C GLU A 99 -5.28 -5.36 8.05
N SER A 100 -4.20 -6.11 8.11
CA SER A 100 -3.83 -7.11 7.12
C SER A 100 -3.49 -8.45 7.80
N PRO A 101 -4.42 -9.41 7.80
CA PRO A 101 -4.20 -10.72 8.38
C PRO A 101 -3.03 -11.48 7.74
N VAL A 102 -2.78 -11.27 6.46
CA VAL A 102 -1.66 -11.86 5.70
C VAL A 102 -0.31 -11.39 6.22
N LEU A 103 -0.18 -10.08 6.45
CA LEU A 103 1.06 -9.48 6.94
C LEU A 103 1.21 -9.55 8.46
N GLY A 104 0.16 -9.96 9.19
CA GLY A 104 0.14 -9.80 10.64
C GLY A 104 0.37 -8.35 11.05
N ALA A 105 -0.26 -7.44 10.32
CA ALA A 105 -0.14 -6.00 10.49
C ALA A 105 -1.50 -5.39 10.86
N TRP A 106 -1.47 -4.38 11.72
CA TRP A 106 -2.63 -3.57 12.04
C TRP A 106 -2.23 -2.21 12.59
N GLY A 107 -3.14 -1.27 12.50
CA GLY A 107 -2.97 0.07 13.03
C GLY A 107 -4.30 0.78 13.26
N LEU A 108 -4.28 1.74 14.18
CA LEU A 108 -5.37 2.70 14.34
C LEU A 108 -5.39 3.64 13.14
N GLY A 109 -6.56 4.15 12.75
CA GLY A 109 -6.59 4.99 11.58
C GLY A 109 -7.85 5.78 11.36
N TRP A 110 -7.85 6.44 10.21
CA TRP A 110 -8.92 7.29 9.73
C TRP A 110 -9.13 7.07 8.24
N GLU A 111 -10.37 6.87 7.82
CA GLU A 111 -10.78 7.15 6.44
C GLU A 111 -11.03 8.65 6.30
N ILE A 112 -10.50 9.25 5.24
CA ILE A 112 -10.78 10.65 4.93
C ILE A 112 -11.76 10.69 3.78
N TRP A 113 -12.93 11.24 4.07
CA TRP A 113 -14.03 11.42 3.13
C TRP A 113 -14.08 12.86 2.68
N MET A 114 -14.22 13.09 1.39
CA MET A 114 -14.47 14.40 0.80
C MET A 114 -15.74 14.33 -0.04
N ASP A 115 -16.72 15.18 0.29
CA ASP A 115 -18.04 15.24 -0.37
C ASP A 115 -18.74 13.86 -0.49
N GLY A 116 -18.61 13.05 0.54
CA GLY A 116 -19.24 11.72 0.60
C GLY A 116 -18.48 10.58 -0.11
N MET A 117 -17.26 10.82 -0.57
CA MET A 117 -16.39 9.80 -1.15
C MET A 117 -15.09 9.69 -0.34
N GLU A 118 -14.75 8.48 0.07
CA GLU A 118 -13.45 8.18 0.69
C GLU A 118 -12.33 8.41 -0.33
N ILE A 119 -11.36 9.25 0.00
CA ILE A 119 -10.24 9.62 -0.86
C ILE A 119 -8.88 9.16 -0.34
N THR A 120 -8.77 8.94 0.97
CA THR A 120 -7.49 8.67 1.63
C THR A 120 -7.69 7.83 2.87
N GLN A 121 -6.75 6.94 3.14
CA GLN A 121 -6.63 6.17 4.37
C GLN A 121 -5.39 6.60 5.16
N PHE A 122 -5.55 6.84 6.47
CA PHE A 122 -4.45 6.97 7.42
C PHE A 122 -4.30 5.69 8.22
N THR A 123 -3.06 5.29 8.49
CA THR A 123 -2.79 4.15 9.35
C THR A 123 -1.60 4.44 10.27
N TYR A 124 -1.85 4.43 11.58
CA TYR A 124 -0.82 4.52 12.61
C TYR A 124 -0.42 3.10 13.01
N PHE A 125 0.62 2.57 12.40
CA PHE A 125 1.02 1.17 12.54
C PHE A 125 1.46 0.83 13.95
N GLN A 126 0.74 -0.11 14.57
CA GLN A 126 1.07 -0.68 15.88
C GLN A 126 1.87 -1.97 15.74
N GLN A 127 1.59 -2.75 14.68
CA GLN A 127 2.18 -4.04 14.43
C GLN A 127 2.39 -4.26 12.93
N ALA A 128 3.49 -4.92 12.54
CA ALA A 128 3.70 -5.47 11.21
C ALA A 128 4.59 -6.71 11.27
N GLY A 129 4.32 -7.71 10.41
CA GLY A 129 5.00 -9.01 10.49
C GLY A 129 4.81 -9.70 11.85
N SER A 130 3.70 -9.45 12.53
CA SER A 130 3.44 -9.90 13.92
C SER A 130 4.51 -9.41 14.94
N LEU A 131 5.18 -8.29 14.64
CA LEU A 131 6.13 -7.61 15.53
C LEU A 131 5.54 -6.26 15.94
N GLN A 132 5.61 -5.97 17.24
CA GLN A 132 5.25 -4.64 17.75
C GLN A 132 6.22 -3.60 17.22
N LEU A 133 5.70 -2.45 16.83
CA LEU A 133 6.49 -1.36 16.22
C LEU A 133 6.80 -0.26 17.25
N SER A 134 8.05 0.16 17.26
CA SER A 134 8.51 1.32 18.03
C SER A 134 9.70 1.97 17.30
N PRO A 135 9.63 3.26 16.97
CA PRO A 135 8.48 4.15 17.10
C PRO A 135 7.32 3.81 16.16
N ILE A 136 6.12 4.32 16.48
CA ILE A 136 4.96 4.24 15.60
C ILE A 136 5.23 5.05 14.34
N SER A 137 4.86 4.47 13.19
CA SER A 137 4.87 5.15 11.90
C SER A 137 3.45 5.44 11.44
N VAL A 138 3.27 6.50 10.68
CA VAL A 138 2.01 6.80 10.00
C VAL A 138 2.17 6.61 8.51
N GLU A 139 1.21 5.92 7.91
CA GLU A 139 1.02 5.84 6.46
C GLU A 139 -0.17 6.70 6.07
N ILE A 140 -0.01 7.44 4.97
CA ILE A 140 -1.07 8.22 4.34
C ILE A 140 -1.19 7.70 2.92
N THR A 141 -2.33 7.07 2.61
CA THR A 141 -2.57 6.42 1.32
C THR A 141 -3.64 7.18 0.55
N TYR A 142 -3.23 7.92 -0.47
CA TYR A 142 -4.11 8.70 -1.34
C TYR A 142 -4.63 7.82 -2.49
N GLY A 143 -5.96 7.77 -2.68
CA GLY A 143 -6.60 7.13 -3.84
C GLY A 143 -6.67 8.09 -5.02
N LEU A 144 -5.75 7.96 -5.99
CA LEU A 144 -5.55 8.98 -7.02
C LEU A 144 -6.74 9.12 -7.96
N GLU A 145 -7.39 8.03 -8.37
CA GLU A 145 -8.56 8.09 -9.25
C GLU A 145 -9.71 8.87 -8.61
N ARG A 146 -10.01 8.61 -7.33
CA ARG A 146 -11.08 9.31 -6.61
C ARG A 146 -10.78 10.79 -6.40
N ILE A 147 -9.54 11.16 -6.09
CA ILE A 147 -9.10 12.54 -5.96
C ILE A 147 -9.24 13.26 -7.32
N LEU A 148 -8.80 12.62 -8.41
CA LEU A 148 -8.92 13.19 -9.76
C LEU A 148 -10.37 13.35 -10.20
N MET A 149 -11.26 12.40 -9.85
CA MET A 149 -12.70 12.54 -10.11
C MET A 149 -13.27 13.79 -9.46
N LEU A 150 -12.92 14.03 -8.19
CA LEU A 150 -13.37 15.23 -7.47
C LEU A 150 -12.78 16.51 -8.05
N LEU A 151 -11.47 16.54 -8.31
CA LEU A 151 -10.81 17.72 -8.89
C LEU A 151 -11.32 18.07 -10.28
N GLN A 152 -11.70 17.09 -11.09
CA GLN A 152 -12.23 17.29 -12.44
C GLN A 152 -13.76 17.37 -12.49
N GLY A 153 -14.46 17.20 -11.38
CA GLY A 153 -15.92 17.22 -11.32
C GLY A 153 -16.59 16.12 -12.16
N VAL A 154 -15.98 14.95 -12.24
CA VAL A 154 -16.51 13.80 -13.00
C VAL A 154 -17.03 12.73 -12.07
N ASP A 155 -18.10 12.04 -12.51
CA ASP A 155 -18.86 11.07 -11.73
C ASP A 155 -18.45 9.60 -11.96
N HIS A 156 -17.49 9.37 -12.86
CA HIS A 156 -17.03 8.03 -13.21
C HIS A 156 -15.56 8.06 -13.63
N PHE A 157 -14.76 7.08 -13.16
CA PHE A 157 -13.32 7.01 -13.48
C PHE A 157 -13.03 7.02 -14.99
N LYS A 158 -13.94 6.47 -15.82
CA LYS A 158 -13.81 6.48 -17.29
C LYS A 158 -13.70 7.88 -17.88
N LYS A 159 -14.30 8.88 -17.20
CA LYS A 159 -14.35 10.28 -17.66
C LYS A 159 -13.14 11.09 -17.20
N ILE A 160 -12.29 10.56 -16.33
CA ILE A 160 -11.06 11.24 -15.90
C ILE A 160 -10.25 11.56 -17.16
N ARG A 161 -9.92 12.83 -17.36
CA ARG A 161 -8.99 13.27 -18.41
C ARG A 161 -7.57 12.92 -17.97
N TYR A 162 -6.94 11.99 -18.69
CA TYR A 162 -5.58 11.55 -18.43
C TYR A 162 -4.54 12.44 -19.13
N ALA A 163 -4.83 12.83 -20.37
CA ALA A 163 -4.07 13.78 -21.18
C ALA A 163 -5.03 14.56 -22.09
N ASP A 164 -4.52 15.49 -22.89
CA ASP A 164 -5.34 16.44 -23.66
C ASP A 164 -6.45 15.80 -24.51
N CYS A 165 -6.24 14.64 -25.08
CA CYS A 165 -7.23 13.96 -25.93
C CYS A 165 -7.51 12.52 -25.48
N ILE A 166 -7.11 12.14 -24.26
CA ILE A 166 -7.18 10.75 -23.80
C ILE A 166 -7.83 10.71 -22.43
N THR A 167 -8.86 9.88 -22.29
CA THR A 167 -9.50 9.59 -20.99
C THR A 167 -8.87 8.38 -20.32
N TYR A 168 -9.03 8.28 -19.02
CA TYR A 168 -8.63 7.12 -18.23
C TYR A 168 -9.37 5.85 -18.69
N GLY A 169 -10.65 5.99 -19.11
CA GLY A 169 -11.44 4.90 -19.66
C GLY A 169 -10.84 4.32 -20.95
N GLU A 170 -10.35 5.15 -21.86
CA GLU A 170 -9.70 4.68 -23.09
C GLU A 170 -8.42 3.87 -22.80
N LEU A 171 -7.72 4.17 -21.72
CA LEU A 171 -6.50 3.45 -21.35
C LEU A 171 -6.76 2.17 -20.55
N PHE A 172 -7.73 2.18 -19.64
CA PHE A 172 -7.82 1.14 -18.61
C PHE A 172 -9.13 0.35 -18.56
N LEU A 173 -10.19 0.76 -19.30
CA LEU A 173 -11.48 0.08 -19.23
C LEU A 173 -11.40 -1.38 -19.70
N GLU A 174 -10.72 -1.65 -20.82
CA GLU A 174 -10.58 -3.01 -21.31
C GLU A 174 -9.76 -3.88 -20.35
N ASN A 175 -8.71 -3.32 -19.75
CA ASN A 175 -7.96 -4.00 -18.68
C ASN A 175 -8.88 -4.36 -17.50
N GLU A 176 -9.75 -3.42 -17.04
CA GLU A 176 -10.72 -3.70 -15.97
C GLU A 176 -11.68 -4.83 -16.34
N LYS A 177 -12.19 -4.86 -17.57
CA LYS A 177 -13.10 -5.92 -18.04
C LYS A 177 -12.42 -7.28 -18.09
N GLU A 178 -11.29 -7.37 -18.79
CA GLU A 178 -10.58 -8.64 -18.98
C GLU A 178 -10.03 -9.20 -17.67
N MET A 179 -9.46 -8.34 -16.81
CA MET A 179 -8.96 -8.77 -15.51
C MET A 179 -10.09 -9.17 -14.56
N SER A 180 -11.25 -8.49 -14.60
CA SER A 180 -12.43 -8.91 -13.86
C SER A 180 -12.91 -10.31 -14.32
N ALA A 181 -13.01 -10.54 -15.62
CA ALA A 181 -13.36 -11.85 -16.15
C ALA A 181 -12.33 -12.93 -15.75
N TYR A 182 -11.06 -12.61 -15.82
CA TYR A 182 -10.01 -13.51 -15.35
C TYR A 182 -10.18 -13.86 -13.87
N TYR A 183 -10.27 -12.85 -12.98
CA TYR A 183 -10.34 -13.08 -11.55
C TYR A 183 -11.62 -13.77 -11.09
N LEU A 184 -12.77 -13.43 -11.68
CA LEU A 184 -14.07 -13.91 -11.21
C LEU A 184 -14.56 -15.16 -11.95
N GLU A 185 -14.09 -15.42 -13.19
CA GLU A 185 -14.66 -16.48 -14.03
C GLU A 185 -13.63 -17.51 -14.54
N HIS A 186 -12.49 -17.05 -15.07
CA HIS A 186 -11.62 -17.89 -15.89
C HIS A 186 -10.36 -18.41 -15.19
N ALA A 187 -9.92 -17.78 -14.09
CA ALA A 187 -8.72 -18.23 -13.39
C ALA A 187 -8.84 -19.70 -12.94
N SER A 188 -7.87 -20.52 -13.32
CA SER A 188 -7.85 -21.94 -12.99
C SER A 188 -7.55 -22.15 -11.51
N ILE A 189 -8.52 -22.66 -10.75
CA ILE A 189 -8.40 -22.96 -9.32
C ILE A 189 -7.25 -23.91 -9.05
N HIS A 190 -7.14 -24.98 -9.83
CA HIS A 190 -6.08 -25.97 -9.67
C HIS A 190 -4.68 -25.36 -9.86
N HIS A 191 -4.50 -24.49 -10.87
CA HIS A 191 -3.23 -23.82 -11.09
C HIS A 191 -2.92 -22.81 -9.97
N LEU A 192 -3.91 -22.05 -9.50
CA LEU A 192 -3.73 -21.10 -8.40
C LEU A 192 -3.32 -21.77 -7.10
N GLN A 193 -3.91 -22.94 -6.76
CA GLN A 193 -3.50 -23.72 -5.60
C GLN A 193 -2.04 -24.19 -5.72
N LYS A 194 -1.63 -24.66 -6.89
CA LYS A 194 -0.22 -25.01 -7.15
C LYS A 194 0.71 -23.81 -7.08
N HIS A 195 0.32 -22.68 -7.65
CA HIS A 195 1.11 -21.45 -7.58
C HIS A 195 1.30 -21.00 -6.13
N PHE A 196 0.24 -21.09 -5.32
CA PHE A 196 0.35 -20.79 -3.89
C PHE A 196 1.42 -21.66 -3.23
N ASP A 197 1.37 -22.97 -3.42
CA ASP A 197 2.31 -23.91 -2.80
C ASP A 197 3.75 -23.70 -3.31
N PHE A 198 3.97 -23.49 -4.61
CA PHE A 198 5.28 -23.19 -5.18
C PHE A 198 5.89 -21.90 -4.65
N PHE A 199 5.12 -20.83 -4.61
CA PHE A 199 5.62 -19.54 -4.10
C PHE A 199 5.92 -19.59 -2.60
N GLU A 200 5.12 -20.35 -1.82
CA GLU A 200 5.41 -20.57 -0.42
C GLU A 200 6.70 -21.37 -0.21
N GLU A 201 6.89 -22.46 -0.95
CA GLU A 201 8.10 -23.29 -0.89
C GLU A 201 9.34 -22.49 -1.23
N GLU A 202 9.30 -21.72 -2.33
CA GLU A 202 10.38 -20.82 -2.74
C GLU A 202 10.67 -19.76 -1.67
N ALA A 203 9.63 -19.15 -1.08
CA ALA A 203 9.81 -18.18 0.00
C ALA A 203 10.54 -18.80 1.21
N ARG A 204 10.18 -20.03 1.59
CA ARG A 204 10.85 -20.75 2.69
C ARG A 204 12.31 -21.05 2.38
N SER A 205 12.62 -21.48 1.16
CA SER A 205 13.99 -21.72 0.70
C SER A 205 14.84 -20.47 0.77
N LEU A 206 14.30 -19.33 0.31
CA LEU A 206 14.98 -18.03 0.34
C LEU A 206 15.22 -17.52 1.76
N LEU A 207 14.25 -17.74 2.67
CA LEU A 207 14.42 -17.40 4.09
C LEU A 207 15.52 -18.25 4.75
N ALA A 208 15.60 -19.53 4.42
CA ALA A 208 16.68 -20.41 4.89
C ALA A 208 18.05 -19.97 4.36
N ALA A 209 18.11 -19.38 3.17
CA ALA A 209 19.31 -18.79 2.58
C ALA A 209 19.65 -17.38 3.13
N GLY A 210 18.86 -16.83 4.04
CA GLY A 210 19.08 -15.50 4.61
C GLY A 210 18.67 -14.34 3.69
N LEU A 211 17.74 -14.56 2.76
CA LEU A 211 17.33 -13.62 1.72
C LEU A 211 15.88 -13.13 1.94
N PRO A 212 15.62 -12.20 2.88
CA PRO A 212 14.26 -11.79 3.22
C PRO A 212 13.54 -11.03 2.10
N ILE A 213 14.25 -10.25 1.28
CA ILE A 213 13.66 -9.41 0.23
C ILE A 213 13.02 -10.28 -0.87
N PRO A 214 13.74 -11.18 -1.55
CA PRO A 214 13.13 -12.06 -2.54
C PRO A 214 12.12 -13.03 -1.92
N ALA A 215 12.29 -13.46 -0.66
CA ALA A 215 11.30 -14.26 0.04
C ALA A 215 9.98 -13.52 0.19
N TYR A 216 10.02 -12.22 0.49
CA TYR A 216 8.84 -11.39 0.59
C TYR A 216 8.15 -11.18 -0.78
N ASP A 217 8.91 -11.07 -1.87
CA ASP A 217 8.35 -11.04 -3.23
C ASP A 217 7.55 -12.33 -3.54
N GLN A 218 8.06 -13.50 -3.12
CA GLN A 218 7.31 -14.74 -3.26
C GLN A 218 6.06 -14.77 -2.36
N LEU A 219 6.13 -14.26 -1.14
CA LEU A 219 4.96 -14.11 -0.27
C LEU A 219 3.86 -13.24 -0.92
N LEU A 220 4.22 -12.15 -1.58
CA LEU A 220 3.24 -11.30 -2.29
C LEU A 220 2.55 -12.06 -3.44
N LYS A 221 3.29 -12.88 -4.18
CA LYS A 221 2.72 -13.77 -5.21
C LYS A 221 1.80 -14.83 -4.60
N THR A 222 2.17 -15.39 -3.45
CA THR A 222 1.33 -16.32 -2.68
C THR A 222 0.03 -15.65 -2.27
N SER A 223 0.10 -14.43 -1.75
CA SER A 223 -1.07 -13.62 -1.38
C SER A 223 -1.97 -13.30 -2.56
N HIS A 224 -1.40 -12.96 -3.71
CA HIS A 224 -2.18 -12.70 -4.92
C HIS A 224 -2.91 -13.94 -5.42
N ALA A 225 -2.25 -15.10 -5.43
CA ALA A 225 -2.90 -16.37 -5.79
C ALA A 225 -4.05 -16.69 -4.83
N PHE A 226 -3.86 -16.48 -3.54
CA PHE A 226 -4.91 -16.62 -2.53
C PHE A 226 -6.09 -15.66 -2.78
N ASN A 227 -5.82 -14.38 -3.04
CA ASN A 227 -6.87 -13.38 -3.28
C ASN A 227 -7.76 -13.76 -4.46
N ILE A 228 -7.19 -14.34 -5.53
CA ILE A 228 -7.98 -14.82 -6.67
C ILE A 228 -8.81 -16.06 -6.27
N LEU A 229 -8.25 -17.00 -5.52
CA LEU A 229 -8.99 -18.16 -5.01
C LEU A 229 -10.18 -17.74 -4.15
N ASP A 230 -9.98 -16.74 -3.30
CA ASP A 230 -11.00 -16.19 -2.41
C ASP A 230 -12.10 -15.47 -3.19
N SER A 231 -11.74 -14.61 -4.13
CA SER A 231 -12.68 -13.91 -5.03
C SER A 231 -13.52 -14.86 -5.90
N ARG A 232 -12.99 -16.06 -6.19
CA ARG A 232 -13.69 -17.15 -6.89
C ARG A 232 -14.64 -17.93 -5.98
N GLY A 233 -14.68 -17.64 -4.68
CA GLY A 233 -15.50 -18.36 -3.70
C GLY A 233 -15.02 -19.79 -3.38
N PHE A 234 -13.79 -20.13 -3.69
CA PHE A 234 -13.24 -21.48 -3.49
C PHE A 234 -12.54 -21.67 -2.12
N VAL A 235 -12.58 -20.67 -1.26
CA VAL A 235 -11.95 -20.72 0.06
C VAL A 235 -13.01 -20.66 1.15
N GLY A 236 -13.21 -21.78 1.83
CA GLY A 236 -14.08 -21.86 3.00
C GLY A 236 -13.48 -21.16 4.22
N VAL A 237 -14.31 -20.86 5.23
CA VAL A 237 -13.89 -20.10 6.43
C VAL A 237 -12.68 -20.73 7.14
N THR A 238 -12.71 -22.05 7.34
CA THR A 238 -11.62 -22.79 7.99
C THR A 238 -10.35 -22.79 7.14
N GLU A 239 -10.48 -22.95 5.83
CA GLU A 239 -9.34 -22.90 4.91
C GLU A 239 -8.73 -21.51 4.83
N ARG A 240 -9.55 -20.46 4.84
CA ARG A 240 -9.08 -19.05 4.87
C ARG A 240 -8.16 -18.81 6.06
N ALA A 241 -8.56 -19.25 7.26
CA ALA A 241 -7.73 -19.14 8.46
C ALA A 241 -6.39 -19.88 8.31
N ARG A 242 -6.39 -21.06 7.65
CA ARG A 242 -5.18 -21.84 7.38
C ARG A 242 -4.25 -21.13 6.39
N TYR A 243 -4.79 -20.59 5.28
CA TYR A 243 -4.01 -19.81 4.32
C TYR A 243 -3.40 -18.56 4.97
N PHE A 244 -4.18 -17.82 5.77
CA PHE A 244 -3.66 -16.67 6.51
C PHE A 244 -2.54 -17.05 7.46
N GLY A 245 -2.66 -18.17 8.19
CA GLY A 245 -1.62 -18.65 9.08
C GLY A 245 -0.31 -18.96 8.35
N ARG A 246 -0.37 -19.58 7.17
CA ARG A 246 0.79 -19.88 6.31
C ARG A 246 1.48 -18.59 5.86
N MET A 247 0.73 -17.64 5.29
CA MET A 247 1.26 -16.36 4.81
C MET A 247 1.80 -15.50 5.95
N ARG A 248 1.08 -15.40 7.07
CA ARG A 248 1.53 -14.64 8.26
C ARG A 248 2.82 -15.16 8.83
N SER A 249 3.02 -16.49 8.84
CA SER A 249 4.28 -17.12 9.26
C SER A 249 5.45 -16.67 8.39
N LEU A 250 5.27 -16.61 7.08
CA LEU A 250 6.29 -16.11 6.15
C LEU A 250 6.57 -14.62 6.36
N ALA A 251 5.52 -13.79 6.49
CA ALA A 251 5.65 -12.36 6.75
C ALA A 251 6.47 -12.09 8.02
N ARG A 252 6.19 -12.83 9.09
CA ARG A 252 6.93 -12.73 10.35
C ARG A 252 8.40 -13.07 10.18
N GLN A 253 8.72 -14.16 9.48
CA GLN A 253 10.11 -14.57 9.24
C GLN A 253 10.85 -13.54 8.38
N CYS A 254 10.20 -13.00 7.33
CA CYS A 254 10.77 -11.92 6.53
C CYS A 254 11.09 -10.68 7.39
N ALA A 255 10.14 -10.25 8.22
CA ALA A 255 10.29 -9.09 9.10
C ALA A 255 11.42 -9.28 10.13
N GLN A 256 11.47 -10.45 10.78
CA GLN A 256 12.51 -10.77 11.75
C GLN A 256 13.92 -10.79 11.12
N LEU A 257 14.05 -11.44 9.96
CA LEU A 257 15.32 -11.51 9.26
C LEU A 257 15.77 -10.14 8.75
N TRP A 258 14.84 -9.34 8.23
CA TRP A 258 15.10 -7.96 7.85
C TRP A 258 15.59 -7.11 9.02
N LEU A 259 14.88 -7.16 10.14
CA LEU A 259 15.25 -6.43 11.35
C LEU A 259 16.66 -6.80 11.83
N LYS A 260 16.98 -8.10 11.88
CA LYS A 260 18.32 -8.60 12.21
C LYS A 260 19.39 -8.06 11.26
N THR A 261 19.09 -7.98 9.96
CA THR A 261 20.00 -7.42 8.96
C THR A 261 20.23 -5.91 9.22
N ARG A 262 19.15 -5.15 9.51
CA ARG A 262 19.28 -3.71 9.84
C ARG A 262 20.09 -3.46 11.10
N GLU A 263 19.88 -4.28 12.13
CA GLU A 263 20.63 -4.26 13.36
C GLU A 263 22.13 -4.53 13.13
N SER A 264 22.47 -5.56 12.35
CA SER A 264 23.85 -5.89 12.02
C SER A 264 24.58 -4.79 11.23
N LEU A 265 23.82 -3.96 10.48
CA LEU A 265 24.34 -2.80 9.74
C LEU A 265 24.41 -1.53 10.60
N GLY A 266 24.01 -1.58 11.88
CA GLY A 266 24.01 -0.44 12.77
C GLY A 266 22.98 0.64 12.42
N TYR A 267 21.84 0.25 11.83
CA TYR A 267 20.76 1.16 11.43
C TYR A 267 21.21 2.32 10.52
N PRO A 268 21.63 2.06 9.28
CA PRO A 268 22.32 3.05 8.42
C PRO A 268 21.48 4.26 8.00
N LEU A 269 20.15 4.27 8.23
CA LEU A 269 19.31 5.45 8.01
C LEU A 269 19.29 6.40 9.22
N GLY A 270 20.05 6.08 10.26
CA GLY A 270 20.11 6.85 11.50
C GLY A 270 19.02 6.46 12.48
N THR A 271 19.28 6.76 13.74
CA THR A 271 18.33 6.54 14.85
C THR A 271 17.50 7.80 15.07
N VAL A 272 16.25 7.65 15.50
CA VAL A 272 15.37 8.76 15.85
C VAL A 272 15.85 9.41 17.13
N SER A 273 16.71 10.42 17.02
CA SER A 273 17.29 11.10 18.19
C SER A 273 17.08 12.61 18.24
N GLU A 274 16.57 13.27 17.17
CA GLU A 274 16.50 14.72 17.16
C GLU A 274 15.21 15.33 16.54
N PRO A 275 14.61 16.34 17.20
CA PRO A 275 13.47 17.10 16.68
C PRO A 275 13.75 17.87 15.37
N ALA A 276 15.00 18.21 15.08
CA ALA A 276 15.40 18.92 13.86
C ALA A 276 15.15 18.11 12.58
N GLN A 277 15.17 16.76 12.64
CA GLN A 277 14.88 15.89 11.51
C GLN A 277 13.39 15.90 11.15
N LEU A 278 12.51 16.15 12.12
CA LEU A 278 11.06 16.25 11.90
C LEU A 278 10.67 17.54 11.14
N VAL A 279 11.40 18.64 11.33
CA VAL A 279 11.15 19.89 10.58
C VAL A 279 11.53 19.72 9.11
N SER A 280 12.66 19.09 8.83
CA SER A 280 13.09 18.76 7.46
C SER A 280 12.10 17.82 6.75
N ALA A 281 11.46 16.91 7.50
CA ALA A 281 10.44 16.02 6.97
C ALA A 281 9.20 16.75 6.45
N LYS A 282 8.76 17.80 7.15
CA LYS A 282 7.63 18.64 6.75
C LYS A 282 7.89 19.34 5.42
N GLU A 283 9.04 19.97 5.29
CA GLU A 283 9.44 20.70 4.07
C GLU A 283 9.57 19.76 2.86
N LEU A 284 10.09 18.56 3.07
CA LEU A 284 10.22 17.54 2.04
C LEU A 284 8.87 16.98 1.59
N LEU A 285 7.91 16.81 2.49
CA LEU A 285 6.56 16.35 2.15
C LEU A 285 5.82 17.39 1.33
N GLU A 286 5.87 18.66 1.72
CA GLU A 286 5.25 19.78 1.01
C GLU A 286 5.84 19.94 -0.40
N ALA A 287 7.16 19.89 -0.52
CA ALA A 287 7.85 19.96 -1.81
C ALA A 287 7.52 18.76 -2.72
N ALA A 288 7.28 17.58 -2.13
CA ALA A 288 7.00 16.37 -2.87
C ALA A 288 5.58 16.33 -3.43
N VAL A 289 4.59 16.68 -2.62
CA VAL A 289 3.20 16.77 -3.04
C VAL A 289 3.09 17.77 -4.20
N LYS A 290 3.72 18.94 -4.06
CA LYS A 290 3.72 19.99 -5.10
C LYS A 290 4.37 19.50 -6.40
N LYS A 291 5.41 18.66 -6.34
CA LYS A 291 6.16 18.20 -7.52
C LYS A 291 5.45 17.05 -8.27
N VAL A 292 4.66 16.22 -7.59
CA VAL A 292 3.94 15.09 -8.20
C VAL A 292 2.66 15.53 -8.90
N PHE A 293 2.03 16.59 -8.41
CA PHE A 293 0.72 17.01 -8.87
C PHE A 293 0.73 18.32 -9.67
N CYS A 294 1.84 19.07 -9.69
CA CYS A 294 1.97 20.35 -10.40
C CYS A 294 3.01 20.31 -11.54
N SER A 295 3.55 19.18 -11.89
CA SER A 295 4.34 18.93 -13.09
C SER A 295 3.53 18.14 -14.11
#